data_2149465acd3ba3b6a66ab900188fb65e
#
_entry.id   2149465acd3ba3b6a66ab900188fb65e
#
_cell.length_a   1.000
_cell.length_b   1.000
_cell.length_c   1.000
_cell.angle_alpha   90.00
_cell.angle_beta   90.00
_cell.angle_gamma   90.00
#
_symmetry.space_group_name_H-M   'P 1'
#
loop_
_entity.id
_entity.type
_entity.pdbx_description
1 polymer ?
#
loop_
_entity_poly.entity_id
_entity_poly.type
_entity_poly.pdbx_seq_one_letter_code
_entity_poly.pdbx_strand_id
1 'polypeptide(L)'
;MIQKNWSEKINPVVRNLPPSGIRKFFDLVAETKGVISLGVGEPDFVTPWHIREACIYSLEKGYTMYTSNWGLLELREAVAADLERTYNVKYNPRDEILITVGVSEALDLAMRVLLEPGDEVLIPEPSYVSYAPCTTLAGGVPVFMPTGLENGFRISADQVQASITPRTKVLLLCYPNNPTGAVMDREELLKIAEVAVHNDLMIISDEIYDRLTYIGQHTCISSLPGMRERTVLLNGFSKAYAMTGWRVGYAAGHPDVIGAMTKIHQYSMLCTPITAQMAALEALKNGRPGMRRMVEQYNRRRHLVVQSFRDMGLPCFEPGGAFYAFPQVTGTGLNCEEFAEELLKQEQVALVPGNAFGQSGEGFVRVSYAASLDDLSEAFRRMARFVRRHGVQPKVISAPVRISGGQSA
;
A
#
# COMPACT_ATOMS: atom_id res chain seq x y z
N MET A 1 -30.13 24.42 30.94
CA MET A 1 -29.74 23.04 30.56
C MET A 1 -28.23 23.03 30.32
N ILE A 2 -27.47 22.25 31.12
CA ILE A 2 -26.03 22.10 30.89
C ILE A 2 -25.87 21.34 29.59
N GLN A 3 -25.32 21.98 28.58
CA GLN A 3 -25.01 21.34 27.30
C GLN A 3 -23.91 20.30 27.58
N LYS A 4 -24.26 19.01 27.57
CA LYS A 4 -23.30 17.93 27.81
C LYS A 4 -22.29 17.91 26.67
N ASN A 5 -21.04 18.20 26.98
CA ASN A 5 -19.93 18.09 26.02
C ASN A 5 -19.52 16.62 25.89
N TRP A 6 -20.11 15.92 24.92
CA TRP A 6 -19.83 14.50 24.67
C TRP A 6 -18.39 14.23 24.25
N SER A 7 -17.70 15.21 23.65
CA SER A 7 -16.30 15.04 23.23
C SER A 7 -15.35 14.76 24.41
N GLU A 8 -15.66 15.26 25.59
CA GLU A 8 -14.90 14.98 26.82
C GLU A 8 -15.02 13.54 27.33
N LYS A 9 -16.03 12.81 26.85
CA LYS A 9 -16.21 11.39 27.18
C LYS A 9 -15.47 10.44 26.24
N ILE A 10 -14.99 10.95 25.13
CA ILE A 10 -14.21 10.17 24.15
C ILE A 10 -12.79 9.99 24.69
N ASN A 11 -12.25 8.78 24.51
CA ASN A 11 -10.85 8.50 24.81
C ASN A 11 -9.95 9.57 24.20
N PRO A 12 -9.07 10.23 24.98
CA PRO A 12 -8.21 11.32 24.48
C PRO A 12 -7.35 10.93 23.28
N VAL A 13 -6.85 9.71 23.21
CA VAL A 13 -6.06 9.21 22.07
C VAL A 13 -6.91 9.28 20.80
N VAL A 14 -8.13 8.75 20.85
CA VAL A 14 -9.03 8.73 19.67
C VAL A 14 -9.48 10.15 19.31
N ARG A 15 -9.81 10.97 20.31
CA ARG A 15 -10.24 12.37 20.11
C ARG A 15 -9.18 13.22 19.42
N ASN A 16 -7.91 12.96 19.72
CA ASN A 16 -6.79 13.75 19.20
C ASN A 16 -6.23 13.21 17.87
N LEU A 17 -6.69 12.04 17.41
CA LEU A 17 -6.32 11.56 16.08
C LEU A 17 -6.90 12.49 14.99
N PRO A 18 -6.06 12.98 14.06
CA PRO A 18 -6.57 13.79 12.96
C PRO A 18 -7.48 12.94 12.04
N PRO A 19 -8.52 13.54 11.44
CA PRO A 19 -9.28 12.89 10.39
C PRO A 19 -8.37 12.50 9.23
N SER A 20 -8.68 11.38 8.56
CA SER A 20 -7.92 10.98 7.37
C SER A 20 -7.97 12.04 6.28
N GLY A 21 -6.81 12.58 5.87
CA GLY A 21 -6.69 13.56 4.78
C GLY A 21 -7.27 13.06 3.45
N ILE A 22 -7.20 11.76 3.20
CA ILE A 22 -7.81 11.12 2.02
C ILE A 22 -9.35 11.23 2.07
N ARG A 23 -9.97 11.08 3.25
CA ARG A 23 -11.43 11.11 3.38
C ARG A 23 -12.01 12.48 3.08
N LYS A 24 -11.42 13.54 3.62
CA LYS A 24 -11.80 14.93 3.32
C LYS A 24 -11.89 15.18 1.81
N PHE A 25 -10.94 14.63 1.07
CA PHE A 25 -10.89 14.77 -0.38
C PHE A 25 -11.98 13.94 -1.09
N PHE A 26 -12.27 12.73 -0.62
CA PHE A 26 -13.35 11.92 -1.20
C PHE A 26 -14.74 12.53 -0.99
N ASP A 27 -14.97 13.19 0.13
CA ASP A 27 -16.23 13.90 0.39
C ASP A 27 -16.43 15.02 -0.64
N LEU A 28 -15.39 15.78 -0.98
CA LEU A 28 -15.40 16.81 -2.04
C LEU A 28 -15.68 16.22 -3.43
N VAL A 29 -15.11 15.07 -3.73
CA VAL A 29 -15.31 14.36 -5.02
C VAL A 29 -16.76 13.89 -5.16
N ALA A 30 -17.38 13.39 -4.08
CA ALA A 30 -18.74 12.89 -4.10
C ALA A 30 -19.78 13.99 -4.42
N GLU A 31 -19.48 15.25 -4.12
CA GLU A 31 -20.36 16.39 -4.40
C GLU A 31 -20.19 16.95 -5.82
N THR A 32 -19.18 16.54 -6.57
CA THR A 32 -18.83 17.09 -7.89
C THR A 32 -19.21 16.12 -9.02
N LYS A 33 -20.02 16.59 -9.99
CA LYS A 33 -20.44 15.77 -11.14
C LYS A 33 -19.37 15.73 -12.24
N GLY A 34 -19.27 14.61 -12.94
CA GLY A 34 -18.40 14.45 -14.11
C GLY A 34 -16.90 14.40 -13.77
N VAL A 35 -16.57 14.06 -12.55
CA VAL A 35 -15.19 13.92 -12.07
C VAL A 35 -14.56 12.64 -12.57
N ILE A 36 -13.34 12.73 -13.10
CA ILE A 36 -12.46 11.58 -13.30
C ILE A 36 -11.61 11.45 -12.03
N SER A 37 -11.87 10.40 -11.25
CA SER A 37 -11.16 10.19 -9.99
C SER A 37 -9.92 9.32 -10.19
N LEU A 38 -8.75 9.90 -9.98
CA LEU A 38 -7.46 9.20 -9.89
C LEU A 38 -6.97 9.12 -8.43
N GLY A 39 -7.87 9.37 -7.48
CA GLY A 39 -7.58 9.34 -6.03
C GLY A 39 -7.81 7.97 -5.38
N VAL A 40 -8.63 7.11 -5.99
CA VAL A 40 -9.03 5.82 -5.39
C VAL A 40 -7.89 4.82 -5.46
N GLY A 41 -7.59 4.20 -4.32
CA GLY A 41 -6.50 3.21 -4.19
C GLY A 41 -6.99 1.76 -4.30
N GLU A 42 -7.81 1.44 -5.31
CA GLU A 42 -8.30 0.08 -5.54
C GLU A 42 -8.24 -0.30 -7.02
N PRO A 43 -8.12 -1.61 -7.33
CA PRO A 43 -8.20 -2.10 -8.70
C PRO A 43 -9.51 -1.68 -9.39
N ASP A 44 -9.43 -1.24 -10.64
CA ASP A 44 -10.58 -0.97 -11.50
C ASP A 44 -11.14 -2.24 -12.18
N PHE A 45 -10.50 -3.38 -11.94
CA PHE A 45 -10.96 -4.68 -12.41
C PHE A 45 -11.98 -5.27 -11.45
N VAL A 46 -12.97 -5.96 -12.02
CA VAL A 46 -13.86 -6.84 -11.25
C VAL A 46 -13.09 -8.11 -10.87
N THR A 47 -13.31 -8.60 -9.65
CA THR A 47 -12.79 -9.90 -9.22
C THR A 47 -13.09 -10.98 -10.29
N PRO A 48 -12.12 -11.78 -10.75
CA PRO A 48 -12.33 -12.80 -11.78
C PRO A 48 -13.51 -13.72 -11.49
N TRP A 49 -14.24 -14.12 -12.56
CA TRP A 49 -15.50 -14.84 -12.41
C TRP A 49 -15.39 -16.11 -11.56
N HIS A 50 -14.40 -16.96 -11.83
CA HIS A 50 -14.20 -18.22 -11.10
C HIS A 50 -14.01 -18.01 -9.58
N ILE A 51 -13.40 -16.88 -9.17
CA ILE A 51 -13.25 -16.52 -7.77
C ILE A 51 -14.61 -16.14 -7.16
N ARG A 52 -15.43 -15.36 -7.89
CA ARG A 52 -16.79 -14.99 -7.48
C ARG A 52 -17.69 -16.22 -7.43
N GLU A 53 -17.57 -17.11 -8.42
CA GLU A 53 -18.31 -18.34 -8.52
C GLU A 53 -18.04 -19.30 -7.33
N ALA A 54 -16.78 -19.40 -6.88
CA ALA A 54 -16.44 -20.17 -5.69
C ALA A 54 -17.14 -19.68 -4.43
N CYS A 55 -17.32 -18.34 -4.30
CA CYS A 55 -18.11 -17.76 -3.22
C CYS A 55 -19.60 -18.12 -3.34
N ILE A 56 -20.19 -17.97 -4.52
CA ILE A 56 -21.60 -18.30 -4.79
C ILE A 56 -21.84 -19.79 -4.47
N TYR A 57 -20.97 -20.66 -4.98
CA TYR A 57 -21.04 -22.10 -4.72
C TYR A 57 -20.98 -22.43 -3.22
N SER A 58 -20.15 -21.72 -2.47
CA SER A 58 -20.06 -21.94 -1.01
C SER A 58 -21.38 -21.63 -0.31
N LEU A 59 -22.09 -20.57 -0.73
CA LEU A 59 -23.40 -20.23 -0.22
C LEU A 59 -24.47 -21.28 -0.62
N GLU A 60 -24.45 -21.76 -1.86
CA GLU A 60 -25.36 -22.82 -2.32
C GLU A 60 -25.15 -24.13 -1.54
N LYS A 61 -23.93 -24.40 -1.09
CA LYS A 61 -23.60 -25.55 -0.23
C LYS A 61 -23.90 -25.32 1.26
N GLY A 62 -24.42 -24.15 1.63
CA GLY A 62 -24.81 -23.83 2.99
C GLY A 62 -23.63 -23.47 3.89
N TYR A 63 -22.51 -23.02 3.35
CA TYR A 63 -21.37 -22.55 4.16
C TYR A 63 -21.68 -21.16 4.73
N THR A 64 -22.38 -21.13 5.86
CA THR A 64 -22.88 -19.90 6.52
C THR A 64 -22.52 -19.82 8.00
N MET A 65 -21.76 -20.78 8.50
CA MET A 65 -21.36 -20.89 9.90
C MET A 65 -19.96 -20.30 10.15
N TYR A 66 -19.62 -20.10 11.41
CA TYR A 66 -18.29 -19.70 11.80
C TYR A 66 -17.23 -20.72 11.38
N THR A 67 -16.07 -20.21 11.05
CA THR A 67 -14.87 -21.01 10.82
C THR A 67 -13.98 -21.04 12.09
N SER A 68 -12.85 -21.73 12.01
CA SER A 68 -11.79 -21.56 13.00
C SER A 68 -11.40 -20.08 13.14
N ASN A 69 -11.08 -19.63 14.35
CA ASN A 69 -10.52 -18.28 14.57
C ASN A 69 -9.23 -18.02 13.76
N TRP A 70 -8.48 -19.06 13.46
CA TRP A 70 -7.30 -18.99 12.61
C TRP A 70 -7.62 -18.84 11.11
N GLY A 71 -8.87 -19.07 10.72
CA GLY A 71 -9.32 -19.26 9.34
C GLY A 71 -9.29 -20.72 8.90
N LEU A 72 -9.82 -20.99 7.71
CA LEU A 72 -9.86 -22.33 7.11
C LEU A 72 -8.43 -22.90 6.97
N LEU A 73 -8.24 -24.15 7.39
CA LEU A 73 -6.92 -24.80 7.28
C LEU A 73 -6.46 -24.89 5.83
N GLU A 74 -7.34 -25.25 4.92
CA GLU A 74 -7.04 -25.37 3.50
C GLU A 74 -6.57 -24.02 2.90
N LEU A 75 -7.13 -22.90 3.38
CA LEU A 75 -6.67 -21.56 2.94
C LEU A 75 -5.29 -21.25 3.51
N ARG A 76 -5.03 -21.58 4.77
CA ARG A 76 -3.71 -21.38 5.39
C ARG A 76 -2.63 -22.24 4.74
N GLU A 77 -2.96 -23.50 4.38
CA GLU A 77 -2.09 -24.40 3.62
C GLU A 77 -1.80 -23.84 2.22
N ALA A 78 -2.80 -23.29 1.54
CA ALA A 78 -2.62 -22.64 0.25
C ALA A 78 -1.75 -21.36 0.34
N VAL A 79 -1.90 -20.56 1.40
CA VAL A 79 -1.03 -19.40 1.69
C VAL A 79 0.40 -19.86 1.93
N ALA A 80 0.63 -20.86 2.78
CA ALA A 80 1.96 -21.41 3.07
C ALA A 80 2.64 -21.88 1.78
N ALA A 81 1.93 -22.67 0.96
CA ALA A 81 2.44 -23.17 -0.31
C ALA A 81 2.74 -22.04 -1.31
N ASP A 82 1.95 -20.97 -1.31
CA ASP A 82 2.17 -19.79 -2.17
C ASP A 82 3.42 -19.01 -1.75
N LEU A 83 3.64 -18.80 -0.45
CA LEU A 83 4.82 -18.14 0.11
C LEU A 83 6.10 -18.97 -0.16
N GLU A 84 6.05 -20.27 0.08
CA GLU A 84 7.18 -21.17 -0.21
C GLU A 84 7.52 -21.14 -1.71
N ARG A 85 6.53 -21.34 -2.58
CA ARG A 85 6.74 -21.36 -4.05
C ARG A 85 7.27 -20.06 -4.60
N THR A 86 6.86 -18.91 -4.02
CA THR A 86 7.16 -17.60 -4.58
C THR A 86 8.43 -16.99 -4.00
N TYR A 87 8.64 -17.15 -2.71
CA TYR A 87 9.70 -16.47 -1.96
C TYR A 87 10.65 -17.41 -1.25
N ASN A 88 10.41 -18.74 -1.35
CA ASN A 88 11.16 -19.76 -0.61
C ASN A 88 11.13 -19.55 0.92
N VAL A 89 10.00 -19.05 1.44
CA VAL A 89 9.77 -18.87 2.88
C VAL A 89 8.73 -19.88 3.34
N LYS A 90 9.10 -20.69 4.35
CA LYS A 90 8.24 -21.74 4.89
C LYS A 90 7.58 -21.29 6.19
N TYR A 91 6.27 -21.38 6.24
CA TYR A 91 5.47 -21.19 7.44
C TYR A 91 4.60 -22.42 7.70
N ASN A 92 4.48 -22.79 8.97
CA ASN A 92 3.54 -23.85 9.37
C ASN A 92 2.09 -23.30 9.32
N PRO A 93 1.22 -23.87 8.49
CA PRO A 93 -0.16 -23.37 8.36
C PRO A 93 -1.00 -23.56 9.64
N ARG A 94 -0.53 -24.32 10.64
CA ARG A 94 -1.30 -24.58 11.86
C ARG A 94 -1.22 -23.48 12.89
N ASP A 95 -0.06 -22.83 13.02
CA ASP A 95 0.26 -21.90 14.10
C ASP A 95 1.06 -20.64 13.68
N GLU A 96 1.51 -20.56 12.43
CA GLU A 96 2.28 -19.43 11.91
C GLU A 96 1.52 -18.58 10.87
N ILE A 97 0.23 -18.87 10.60
CA ILE A 97 -0.61 -18.13 9.65
C ILE A 97 -1.98 -17.87 10.26
N LEU A 98 -2.40 -16.60 10.25
CA LEU A 98 -3.72 -16.13 10.65
C LEU A 98 -4.42 -15.48 9.46
N ILE A 99 -5.64 -15.92 9.13
CA ILE A 99 -6.49 -15.26 8.14
C ILE A 99 -7.25 -14.10 8.82
N THR A 100 -7.17 -12.91 8.21
CA THR A 100 -7.68 -11.67 8.79
C THR A 100 -8.71 -10.97 7.90
N VAL A 101 -9.48 -10.04 8.49
CA VAL A 101 -10.45 -9.19 7.75
C VAL A 101 -9.69 -8.10 6.98
N GLY A 102 -8.92 -8.53 5.99
CA GLY A 102 -7.97 -7.73 5.22
C GLY A 102 -6.69 -7.43 5.98
N VAL A 103 -5.71 -6.87 5.27
CA VAL A 103 -4.42 -6.45 5.84
C VAL A 103 -4.57 -5.35 6.88
N SER A 104 -5.65 -4.56 6.80
CA SER A 104 -5.93 -3.51 7.80
C SER A 104 -6.11 -4.07 9.20
N GLU A 105 -6.81 -5.20 9.36
CA GLU A 105 -6.90 -5.89 10.64
C GLU A 105 -5.55 -6.50 11.03
N ALA A 106 -4.85 -7.16 10.09
CA ALA A 106 -3.55 -7.75 10.36
C ALA A 106 -2.55 -6.72 10.91
N LEU A 107 -2.56 -5.49 10.36
CA LEU A 107 -1.76 -4.37 10.84
C LEU A 107 -2.13 -3.96 12.28
N ASP A 108 -3.41 -3.74 12.55
CA ASP A 108 -3.90 -3.36 13.89
C ASP A 108 -3.54 -4.42 14.94
N LEU A 109 -3.75 -5.70 14.61
CA LEU A 109 -3.38 -6.80 15.49
C LEU A 109 -1.87 -6.87 15.76
N ALA A 110 -1.03 -6.71 14.72
CA ALA A 110 0.42 -6.73 14.86
C ALA A 110 0.91 -5.59 15.76
N MET A 111 0.39 -4.36 15.58
CA MET A 111 0.72 -3.23 16.43
C MET A 111 0.33 -3.47 17.89
N ARG A 112 -0.89 -3.96 18.15
CA ARG A 112 -1.39 -4.24 19.51
C ARG A 112 -0.63 -5.36 20.23
N VAL A 113 -0.08 -6.32 19.50
CA VAL A 113 0.68 -7.44 20.07
C VAL A 113 2.11 -7.05 20.36
N LEU A 114 2.70 -6.21 19.50
CA LEU A 114 4.12 -5.89 19.60
C LEU A 114 4.42 -4.69 20.49
N LEU A 115 3.48 -3.73 20.63
CA LEU A 115 3.77 -2.45 21.27
C LEU A 115 3.27 -2.38 22.70
N GLU A 116 4.13 -1.86 23.57
CA GLU A 116 3.80 -1.31 24.89
C GLU A 116 3.72 0.22 24.82
N PRO A 117 3.09 0.88 25.82
CA PRO A 117 3.02 2.34 25.83
C PRO A 117 4.40 3.00 25.78
N GLY A 118 4.63 3.79 24.74
CA GLY A 118 5.88 4.52 24.52
C GLY A 118 6.91 3.82 23.64
N ASP A 119 6.67 2.57 23.21
CA ASP A 119 7.51 1.90 22.22
C ASP A 119 7.46 2.65 20.88
N GLU A 120 8.59 2.78 20.22
CA GLU A 120 8.73 3.50 18.95
C GLU A 120 8.64 2.56 17.76
N VAL A 121 7.93 3.03 16.73
CA VAL A 121 7.82 2.38 15.42
C VAL A 121 8.45 3.28 14.37
N LEU A 122 9.51 2.81 13.71
CA LEU A 122 10.11 3.50 12.58
C LEU A 122 9.24 3.31 11.34
N ILE A 123 8.83 4.41 10.71
CA ILE A 123 7.91 4.43 9.57
C ILE A 123 8.52 5.26 8.45
N PRO A 124 8.84 4.68 7.27
CA PRO A 124 9.21 5.47 6.09
C PRO A 124 8.11 6.44 5.71
N GLU A 125 8.43 7.67 5.36
CA GLU A 125 7.47 8.70 4.95
C GLU A 125 7.90 9.30 3.60
N PRO A 126 6.98 9.49 2.62
CA PRO A 126 5.53 9.30 2.70
C PRO A 126 5.10 7.83 2.71
N SER A 127 3.99 7.53 3.40
CA SER A 127 3.51 6.15 3.59
C SER A 127 1.98 6.06 3.69
N TYR A 128 1.46 4.82 3.75
CA TYR A 128 0.02 4.60 3.89
C TYR A 128 -0.52 5.21 5.19
N VAL A 129 -1.59 5.96 5.06
CA VAL A 129 -2.17 6.83 6.10
C VAL A 129 -2.57 6.12 7.40
N SER A 130 -2.69 4.80 7.41
CA SER A 130 -3.10 4.05 8.60
C SER A 130 -1.94 3.65 9.52
N TYR A 131 -0.68 3.72 9.07
CA TYR A 131 0.45 3.22 9.87
C TYR A 131 0.64 4.00 11.17
N ALA A 132 0.72 5.32 11.10
CA ALA A 132 0.86 6.15 12.29
C ALA A 132 -0.37 6.10 13.22
N PRO A 133 -1.62 6.21 12.73
CA PRO A 133 -2.80 6.02 13.57
C PRO A 133 -2.87 4.65 14.27
N CYS A 134 -2.57 3.54 13.58
CA CYS A 134 -2.56 2.21 14.19
C CYS A 134 -1.47 2.10 15.27
N THR A 135 -0.28 2.66 15.04
CA THR A 135 0.79 2.76 16.05
C THR A 135 0.29 3.50 17.29
N THR A 136 -0.29 4.69 17.11
CA THR A 136 -0.79 5.54 18.21
C THR A 136 -1.93 4.86 18.97
N LEU A 137 -2.87 4.21 18.28
CA LEU A 137 -3.99 3.48 18.90
C LEU A 137 -3.52 2.28 19.70
N ALA A 138 -2.39 1.68 19.33
CA ALA A 138 -1.75 0.60 20.10
C ALA A 138 -0.88 1.11 21.26
N GLY A 139 -0.79 2.43 21.48
CA GLY A 139 0.02 3.04 22.55
C GLY A 139 1.46 3.36 22.16
N GLY A 140 1.86 3.03 20.95
CA GLY A 140 3.20 3.30 20.43
C GLY A 140 3.37 4.74 19.91
N VAL A 141 4.61 5.09 19.62
CA VAL A 141 5.03 6.39 19.10
C VAL A 141 5.54 6.23 17.67
N PRO A 142 4.88 6.80 16.65
CA PRO A 142 5.40 6.78 15.29
C PRO A 142 6.63 7.69 15.16
N VAL A 143 7.73 7.16 14.63
CA VAL A 143 8.97 7.89 14.31
C VAL A 143 9.15 7.85 12.80
N PHE A 144 9.01 9.00 12.15
CA PHE A 144 9.06 9.07 10.69
C PHE A 144 10.49 9.16 10.16
N MET A 145 10.74 8.42 9.10
CA MET A 145 11.98 8.45 8.31
C MET A 145 11.69 9.09 6.95
N PRO A 146 12.03 10.40 6.76
CA PRO A 146 11.72 11.11 5.52
C PRO A 146 12.42 10.50 4.32
N THR A 147 11.70 10.39 3.20
CA THR A 147 12.23 10.01 1.89
C THR A 147 11.74 10.98 0.81
N GLY A 148 12.43 11.05 -0.33
CA GLY A 148 12.09 11.99 -1.40
C GLY A 148 12.55 11.51 -2.77
N LEU A 149 12.46 12.41 -3.76
CA LEU A 149 12.89 12.13 -5.14
C LEU A 149 14.37 11.77 -5.22
N GLU A 150 15.20 12.39 -4.41
CA GLU A 150 16.67 12.26 -4.39
C GLU A 150 17.14 10.84 -4.04
N ASN A 151 16.36 10.12 -3.22
CA ASN A 151 16.63 8.72 -2.86
C ASN A 151 15.62 7.74 -3.48
N GLY A 152 14.77 8.20 -4.42
CA GLY A 152 13.74 7.40 -5.06
C GLY A 152 12.68 6.88 -4.09
N PHE A 153 12.39 7.64 -3.03
CA PHE A 153 11.46 7.30 -1.95
C PHE A 153 11.81 5.99 -1.24
N ARG A 154 13.10 5.71 -1.08
CA ARG A 154 13.65 4.54 -0.40
C ARG A 154 14.39 4.95 0.85
N ILE A 155 14.24 4.17 1.92
CA ILE A 155 15.10 4.29 3.10
C ILE A 155 16.41 3.55 2.88
N SER A 156 17.45 3.97 3.60
CA SER A 156 18.74 3.26 3.66
C SER A 156 18.97 2.64 5.04
N ALA A 157 19.86 1.65 5.10
CA ALA A 157 20.28 1.05 6.36
C ALA A 157 20.89 2.08 7.33
N ASP A 158 21.67 3.05 6.81
CA ASP A 158 22.23 4.14 7.60
C ASP A 158 21.13 5.02 8.22
N GLN A 159 20.09 5.32 7.45
CA GLN A 159 18.95 6.09 7.96
C GLN A 159 18.18 5.32 9.04
N VAL A 160 17.98 4.02 8.86
CA VAL A 160 17.36 3.16 9.89
C VAL A 160 18.23 3.19 11.15
N GLN A 161 19.55 2.94 11.04
CA GLN A 161 20.48 2.93 12.18
C GLN A 161 20.48 4.27 12.93
N ALA A 162 20.46 5.39 12.20
CA ALA A 162 20.45 6.73 12.79
C ALA A 162 19.14 7.08 13.51
N SER A 163 18.03 6.39 13.17
CA SER A 163 16.70 6.63 13.75
C SER A 163 16.42 5.78 14.98
N ILE A 164 17.29 4.82 15.32
CA ILE A 164 17.10 3.90 16.45
C ILE A 164 17.38 4.60 17.77
N THR A 165 16.47 4.43 18.71
CA THR A 165 16.63 4.82 20.12
C THR A 165 16.44 3.59 21.03
N PRO A 166 16.71 3.70 22.34
CA PRO A 166 16.43 2.59 23.27
C PRO A 166 14.95 2.17 23.37
N ARG A 167 14.02 2.96 22.80
CA ARG A 167 12.59 2.65 22.75
C ARG A 167 12.14 2.09 21.41
N THR A 168 13.00 2.09 20.41
CA THR A 168 12.68 1.58 19.08
C THR A 168 12.50 0.07 19.13
N LYS A 169 11.32 -0.41 18.78
CA LYS A 169 10.96 -1.83 18.83
C LYS A 169 10.61 -2.41 17.47
N VAL A 170 10.00 -1.60 16.61
CA VAL A 170 9.47 -2.06 15.31
C VAL A 170 9.96 -1.17 14.18
N LEU A 171 10.38 -1.80 13.08
CA LEU A 171 10.52 -1.15 11.77
C LEU A 171 9.37 -1.62 10.88
N LEU A 172 8.54 -0.67 10.40
CA LEU A 172 7.47 -0.96 9.46
C LEU A 172 7.95 -0.70 8.04
N LEU A 173 7.77 -1.67 7.16
CA LEU A 173 8.12 -1.58 5.74
C LEU A 173 6.89 -1.81 4.86
N CYS A 174 6.76 -1.05 3.79
CA CYS A 174 5.78 -1.27 2.73
C CYS A 174 6.41 -0.96 1.38
N TYR A 175 6.86 -2.00 0.69
CA TYR A 175 7.39 -1.93 -0.66
C TYR A 175 6.86 -3.12 -1.47
N PRO A 176 6.27 -2.89 -2.66
CA PRO A 176 6.04 -1.60 -3.33
C PRO A 176 5.21 -0.63 -2.50
N ASN A 177 5.60 0.64 -2.52
CA ASN A 177 5.09 1.65 -1.60
C ASN A 177 3.80 2.32 -2.10
N ASN A 178 2.87 2.58 -1.20
CA ASN A 178 1.79 3.54 -1.33
C ASN A 178 2.15 4.77 -0.48
N PRO A 179 2.40 5.95 -1.07
CA PRO A 179 1.84 6.46 -2.34
C PRO A 179 2.78 6.48 -3.54
N THR A 180 4.06 6.15 -3.40
CA THR A 180 5.10 6.52 -4.38
C THR A 180 5.32 5.51 -5.49
N GLY A 181 4.94 4.25 -5.29
CA GLY A 181 5.26 3.15 -6.18
C GLY A 181 6.74 2.71 -6.11
N ALA A 182 7.50 3.20 -5.13
CA ALA A 182 8.88 2.80 -4.92
C ALA A 182 8.99 1.31 -4.57
N VAL A 183 10.08 0.69 -5.00
CA VAL A 183 10.46 -0.69 -4.68
C VAL A 183 11.85 -0.69 -4.06
N MET A 184 12.15 -1.71 -3.25
CA MET A 184 13.47 -1.84 -2.60
C MET A 184 14.31 -2.89 -3.31
N ASP A 185 15.58 -2.59 -3.45
CA ASP A 185 16.56 -3.55 -3.95
C ASP A 185 16.93 -4.56 -2.86
N ARG A 186 17.18 -5.82 -3.28
CA ARG A 186 17.54 -6.90 -2.36
C ARG A 186 18.81 -6.58 -1.53
N GLU A 187 19.78 -5.91 -2.14
CA GLU A 187 21.05 -5.55 -1.48
C GLU A 187 20.81 -4.56 -0.33
N GLU A 188 19.95 -3.56 -0.55
CA GLU A 188 19.64 -2.60 0.51
C GLU A 188 18.76 -3.24 1.61
N LEU A 189 17.82 -4.12 1.23
CA LEU A 189 17.06 -4.89 2.22
C LEU A 189 17.96 -5.81 3.07
N LEU A 190 19.03 -6.37 2.52
CA LEU A 190 20.00 -7.14 3.29
C LEU A 190 20.72 -6.29 4.34
N LYS A 191 21.16 -5.08 4.00
CA LYS A 191 21.78 -4.16 4.97
C LYS A 191 20.79 -3.74 6.06
N ILE A 192 19.52 -3.46 5.68
CA ILE A 192 18.47 -3.16 6.65
C ILE A 192 18.21 -4.36 7.57
N ALA A 193 18.23 -5.58 7.03
CA ALA A 193 18.10 -6.80 7.82
C ALA A 193 19.25 -6.96 8.83
N GLU A 194 20.48 -6.67 8.44
CA GLU A 194 21.63 -6.67 9.36
C GLU A 194 21.46 -5.67 10.51
N VAL A 195 21.00 -4.45 10.21
CA VAL A 195 20.68 -3.44 11.23
C VAL A 195 19.57 -3.92 12.15
N ALA A 196 18.50 -4.52 11.61
CA ALA A 196 17.39 -5.03 12.41
C ALA A 196 17.80 -6.18 13.33
N VAL A 197 18.67 -7.09 12.84
CA VAL A 197 19.21 -8.19 13.67
C VAL A 197 20.12 -7.65 14.77
N HIS A 198 21.01 -6.70 14.46
CA HIS A 198 21.96 -6.14 15.41
C HIS A 198 21.26 -5.38 16.56
N ASN A 199 20.16 -4.70 16.26
CA ASN A 199 19.42 -3.89 17.23
C ASN A 199 18.17 -4.59 17.77
N ASP A 200 18.01 -5.87 17.51
CA ASP A 200 16.86 -6.71 17.94
C ASP A 200 15.49 -6.12 17.58
N LEU A 201 15.37 -5.50 16.40
CA LEU A 201 14.09 -4.95 15.93
C LEU A 201 13.16 -6.05 15.41
N MET A 202 11.87 -5.89 15.70
CA MET A 202 10.81 -6.59 14.98
C MET A 202 10.48 -5.86 13.68
N ILE A 203 10.09 -6.61 12.66
CA ILE A 203 9.66 -6.05 11.38
C ILE A 203 8.17 -6.30 11.18
N ILE A 204 7.42 -5.26 10.83
CA ILE A 204 6.11 -5.41 10.20
C ILE A 204 6.30 -5.11 8.72
N SER A 205 6.11 -6.12 7.86
CA SER A 205 6.23 -5.97 6.41
C SER A 205 4.87 -6.06 5.76
N ASP A 206 4.34 -4.92 5.29
CA ASP A 206 3.12 -4.86 4.48
C ASP A 206 3.47 -5.11 3.01
N GLU A 207 3.26 -6.35 2.57
CA GLU A 207 3.57 -6.82 1.22
C GLU A 207 2.33 -6.93 0.32
N ILE A 208 1.28 -6.13 0.60
CA ILE A 208 0.00 -6.18 -0.15
C ILE A 208 0.17 -5.89 -1.65
N TYR A 209 1.25 -5.24 -2.06
CA TYR A 209 1.57 -4.92 -3.45
C TYR A 209 2.66 -5.82 -4.06
N ASP A 210 3.09 -6.89 -3.40
CA ASP A 210 4.17 -7.78 -3.84
C ASP A 210 4.05 -8.23 -5.30
N ARG A 211 2.83 -8.61 -5.70
CA ARG A 211 2.54 -9.09 -7.07
C ARG A 211 2.51 -7.98 -8.12
N LEU A 212 2.39 -6.74 -7.70
CA LEU A 212 2.37 -5.55 -8.54
C LEU A 212 3.77 -4.92 -8.60
N THR A 213 4.79 -5.72 -8.85
CA THR A 213 6.17 -5.28 -9.07
C THR A 213 6.46 -5.36 -10.56
N TYR A 214 6.88 -4.24 -11.17
CA TYR A 214 7.11 -4.11 -12.61
C TYR A 214 8.60 -4.04 -12.97
N ILE A 215 9.41 -3.50 -12.07
CA ILE A 215 10.87 -3.34 -12.23
C ILE A 215 11.56 -4.24 -11.22
N GLY A 216 12.41 -5.14 -11.71
CA GLY A 216 13.10 -6.13 -10.88
C GLY A 216 12.17 -7.24 -10.37
N GLN A 217 12.50 -7.78 -9.22
CA GLN A 217 11.71 -8.81 -8.52
C GLN A 217 11.47 -8.35 -7.09
N HIS A 218 10.25 -8.58 -6.59
CA HIS A 218 9.96 -8.34 -5.20
C HIS A 218 10.79 -9.26 -4.29
N THR A 219 11.40 -8.69 -3.27
CA THR A 219 12.09 -9.44 -2.22
C THR A 219 11.22 -9.43 -0.97
N CYS A 220 10.64 -10.56 -0.63
CA CYS A 220 9.97 -10.75 0.65
C CYS A 220 11.02 -10.70 1.77
N ILE A 221 10.90 -9.75 2.70
CA ILE A 221 11.94 -9.53 3.71
C ILE A 221 12.14 -10.76 4.61
N SER A 222 11.08 -11.54 4.87
CA SER A 222 11.16 -12.80 5.63
C SER A 222 12.07 -13.85 4.97
N SER A 223 12.40 -13.71 3.67
CA SER A 223 13.31 -14.60 2.97
C SER A 223 14.80 -14.31 3.23
N LEU A 224 15.10 -13.19 3.89
CA LEU A 224 16.47 -12.78 4.17
C LEU A 224 17.00 -13.43 5.46
N PRO A 225 18.33 -13.61 5.59
CA PRO A 225 18.92 -14.20 6.78
C PRO A 225 18.51 -13.48 8.07
N GLY A 226 18.08 -14.23 9.08
CA GLY A 226 17.67 -13.70 10.38
C GLY A 226 16.35 -12.95 10.41
N MET A 227 15.62 -12.85 9.27
CA MET A 227 14.40 -12.04 9.19
C MET A 227 13.11 -12.83 9.41
N ARG A 228 13.10 -14.13 9.11
CA ARG A 228 11.90 -14.95 9.25
C ARG A 228 11.33 -14.91 10.68
N GLU A 229 12.18 -15.03 11.67
CA GLU A 229 11.79 -15.14 13.08
C GLU A 229 11.32 -13.81 13.69
N ARG A 230 11.73 -12.68 13.10
CA ARG A 230 11.42 -11.35 13.59
C ARG A 230 10.46 -10.55 12.71
N THR A 231 9.93 -11.16 11.64
CA THR A 231 9.00 -10.49 10.72
C THR A 231 7.57 -10.97 10.94
N VAL A 232 6.66 -10.00 11.07
CA VAL A 232 5.23 -10.19 10.84
C VAL A 232 4.95 -9.77 9.42
N LEU A 233 4.81 -10.75 8.54
CA LEU A 233 4.45 -10.55 7.13
C LEU A 233 2.95 -10.33 7.02
N LEU A 234 2.53 -9.20 6.44
CA LEU A 234 1.15 -8.87 6.16
C LEU A 234 0.92 -8.90 4.65
N ASN A 235 -0.05 -9.66 4.20
CA ASN A 235 -0.41 -9.70 2.78
C ASN A 235 -1.89 -10.11 2.61
N GLY A 236 -2.40 -10.08 1.38
CA GLY A 236 -3.80 -10.39 1.12
C GLY A 236 -4.19 -10.35 -0.34
N PHE A 237 -5.48 -10.33 -0.58
CA PHE A 237 -6.07 -10.56 -1.90
C PHE A 237 -6.58 -9.28 -2.56
N SER A 238 -6.63 -8.19 -1.80
CA SER A 238 -7.26 -6.93 -2.22
C SER A 238 -6.71 -6.38 -3.53
N LYS A 239 -5.37 -6.42 -3.72
CA LYS A 239 -4.71 -5.76 -4.85
C LYS A 239 -4.38 -6.73 -5.97
N ALA A 240 -3.76 -7.86 -5.66
CA ALA A 240 -3.35 -8.85 -6.64
C ALA A 240 -4.53 -9.54 -7.37
N TYR A 241 -5.68 -9.66 -6.70
CA TYR A 241 -6.84 -10.38 -7.23
C TYR A 241 -8.11 -9.52 -7.38
N ALA A 242 -7.98 -8.19 -7.25
CA ALA A 242 -9.11 -7.25 -7.30
C ALA A 242 -10.23 -7.62 -6.28
N MET A 243 -9.82 -7.86 -5.02
CA MET A 243 -10.70 -8.33 -3.95
C MET A 243 -10.79 -7.33 -2.79
N THR A 244 -10.84 -6.03 -3.05
CA THR A 244 -10.84 -4.99 -2.01
C THR A 244 -12.07 -5.09 -1.11
N GLY A 245 -13.26 -5.29 -1.67
CA GLY A 245 -14.53 -5.41 -0.96
C GLY A 245 -14.74 -6.73 -0.21
N TRP A 246 -13.95 -7.75 -0.47
CA TRP A 246 -14.06 -9.08 0.16
C TRP A 246 -13.54 -9.12 1.59
N ARG A 247 -12.69 -8.16 1.94
CA ARG A 247 -12.11 -8.04 3.28
C ARG A 247 -11.40 -9.33 3.74
N VAL A 248 -10.45 -9.82 2.97
CA VAL A 248 -9.66 -11.01 3.29
C VAL A 248 -8.17 -10.75 3.07
N GLY A 249 -7.37 -11.06 4.07
CA GLY A 249 -5.92 -10.97 4.11
C GLY A 249 -5.36 -12.01 5.07
N TYR A 250 -4.08 -11.92 5.35
CA TYR A 250 -3.43 -12.79 6.31
C TYR A 250 -2.20 -12.13 6.93
N ALA A 251 -1.84 -12.63 8.11
CA ALA A 251 -0.54 -12.41 8.73
C ALA A 251 0.21 -13.74 8.80
N ALA A 252 1.54 -13.71 8.58
CA ALA A 252 2.41 -14.85 8.79
C ALA A 252 3.66 -14.43 9.59
N GLY A 253 4.11 -15.26 10.54
CA GLY A 253 5.24 -14.91 11.41
C GLY A 253 5.50 -15.97 12.47
N HIS A 254 6.27 -15.60 13.49
CA HIS A 254 6.60 -16.47 14.62
C HIS A 254 5.32 -16.96 15.33
N PRO A 255 5.22 -18.25 15.71
CA PRO A 255 3.99 -18.82 16.26
C PRO A 255 3.50 -18.10 17.53
N ASP A 256 4.39 -17.63 18.42
CA ASP A 256 3.99 -16.88 19.62
C ASP A 256 3.33 -15.55 19.26
N VAL A 257 3.84 -14.85 18.24
CA VAL A 257 3.28 -13.57 17.78
C VAL A 257 1.93 -13.80 17.10
N ILE A 258 1.85 -14.76 16.19
CA ILE A 258 0.61 -15.09 15.47
C ILE A 258 -0.44 -15.65 16.45
N GLY A 259 -0.03 -16.45 17.43
CA GLY A 259 -0.90 -16.91 18.51
C GLY A 259 -1.47 -15.75 19.36
N ALA A 260 -0.64 -14.75 19.67
CA ALA A 260 -1.08 -13.55 20.36
C ALA A 260 -2.03 -12.69 19.52
N MET A 261 -1.75 -12.53 18.22
CA MET A 261 -2.66 -11.86 17.27
C MET A 261 -4.01 -12.58 17.20
N THR A 262 -4.01 -13.92 17.18
CA THR A 262 -5.23 -14.73 17.16
C THR A 262 -6.06 -14.53 18.43
N LYS A 263 -5.44 -14.32 19.60
CA LYS A 263 -6.18 -14.01 20.85
C LYS A 263 -6.98 -12.72 20.73
N ILE A 264 -6.43 -11.67 20.11
CA ILE A 264 -7.17 -10.41 19.90
C ILE A 264 -8.24 -10.61 18.83
N HIS A 265 -7.89 -11.25 17.72
CA HIS A 265 -8.81 -11.54 16.61
C HIS A 265 -10.07 -12.27 17.07
N GLN A 266 -9.94 -13.30 17.90
CA GLN A 266 -11.09 -14.09 18.39
C GLN A 266 -12.06 -13.25 19.25
N TYR A 267 -11.59 -12.22 19.96
CA TYR A 267 -12.44 -11.37 20.79
C TYR A 267 -13.02 -10.16 20.04
N SER A 268 -12.43 -9.78 18.88
CA SER A 268 -12.88 -8.64 18.09
C SER A 268 -13.71 -9.05 16.87
N MET A 269 -13.20 -9.98 16.05
CA MET A 269 -13.81 -10.39 14.77
C MET A 269 -14.34 -11.82 14.80
N LEU A 270 -13.88 -12.66 15.71
CA LEU A 270 -14.13 -14.08 15.80
C LEU A 270 -13.52 -14.89 14.67
N CYS A 271 -13.89 -14.62 13.42
CA CYS A 271 -13.31 -15.20 12.20
C CYS A 271 -13.58 -14.31 10.98
N THR A 272 -12.76 -14.45 9.96
CA THR A 272 -13.02 -13.84 8.65
C THR A 272 -14.23 -14.52 7.97
N PRO A 273 -15.09 -13.79 7.22
CA PRO A 273 -16.24 -14.37 6.53
C PRO A 273 -15.87 -15.59 5.68
N ILE A 274 -16.58 -16.70 5.88
CA ILE A 274 -16.27 -17.97 5.19
C ILE A 274 -16.33 -17.84 3.69
N THR A 275 -17.28 -17.07 3.15
CA THR A 275 -17.44 -16.83 1.72
C THR A 275 -16.21 -16.14 1.12
N ALA A 276 -15.64 -15.17 1.84
CA ALA A 276 -14.40 -14.50 1.44
C ALA A 276 -13.20 -15.46 1.48
N GLN A 277 -13.15 -16.35 2.47
CA GLN A 277 -12.09 -17.35 2.57
C GLN A 277 -12.14 -18.38 1.43
N MET A 278 -13.36 -18.82 1.03
CA MET A 278 -13.53 -19.72 -0.12
C MET A 278 -13.10 -19.07 -1.43
N ALA A 279 -13.46 -17.78 -1.62
CA ALA A 279 -12.99 -17.00 -2.76
C ALA A 279 -11.46 -16.83 -2.77
N ALA A 280 -10.85 -16.56 -1.61
CA ALA A 280 -9.41 -16.42 -1.46
C ALA A 280 -8.66 -17.75 -1.76
N LEU A 281 -9.22 -18.87 -1.34
CA LEU A 281 -8.69 -20.19 -1.64
C LEU A 281 -8.67 -20.46 -3.16
N GLU A 282 -9.76 -20.12 -3.85
CA GLU A 282 -9.86 -20.23 -5.32
C GLU A 282 -8.86 -19.27 -6.01
N ALA A 283 -8.70 -18.05 -5.48
CA ALA A 283 -7.72 -17.09 -6.01
C ALA A 283 -6.29 -17.64 -5.98
N LEU A 284 -5.89 -18.31 -4.89
CA LEU A 284 -4.56 -18.94 -4.79
C LEU A 284 -4.41 -20.16 -5.69
N LYS A 285 -5.45 -20.98 -5.85
CA LYS A 285 -5.44 -22.19 -6.68
C LYS A 285 -5.40 -21.85 -8.17
N ASN A 286 -6.26 -20.96 -8.62
CA ASN A 286 -6.52 -20.76 -10.06
C ASN A 286 -6.42 -19.29 -10.53
N GLY A 287 -6.26 -18.32 -9.63
CA GLY A 287 -6.32 -16.89 -9.97
C GLY A 287 -5.06 -16.29 -10.62
N ARG A 288 -3.91 -16.99 -10.59
CA ARG A 288 -2.64 -16.45 -11.11
C ARG A 288 -2.69 -15.96 -12.57
N PRO A 289 -3.30 -16.65 -13.54
CA PRO A 289 -3.38 -16.13 -14.91
C PRO A 289 -4.15 -14.81 -15.02
N GLY A 290 -5.25 -14.67 -14.26
CA GLY A 290 -6.02 -13.42 -14.18
C GLY A 290 -5.20 -12.28 -13.57
N MET A 291 -4.54 -12.55 -12.46
CA MET A 291 -3.66 -11.61 -11.78
C MET A 291 -2.54 -11.11 -12.71
N ARG A 292 -1.83 -11.99 -13.43
CA ARG A 292 -0.78 -11.59 -14.38
C ARG A 292 -1.30 -10.64 -15.46
N ARG A 293 -2.47 -10.91 -16.04
CA ARG A 293 -3.09 -10.01 -17.03
C ARG A 293 -3.37 -8.62 -16.45
N MET A 294 -3.85 -8.53 -15.21
CA MET A 294 -4.06 -7.24 -14.54
C MET A 294 -2.73 -6.49 -14.33
N VAL A 295 -1.70 -7.19 -13.87
CA VAL A 295 -0.36 -6.60 -13.67
C VAL A 295 0.23 -6.07 -14.98
N GLU A 296 0.08 -6.81 -16.08
CA GLU A 296 0.51 -6.34 -17.42
C GLU A 296 -0.24 -5.07 -17.85
N GLN A 297 -1.56 -4.98 -17.58
CA GLN A 297 -2.33 -3.77 -17.89
C GLN A 297 -1.85 -2.58 -17.04
N TYR A 298 -1.64 -2.77 -15.74
CA TYR A 298 -1.09 -1.72 -14.89
C TYR A 298 0.30 -1.25 -15.34
N ASN A 299 1.16 -2.17 -15.77
CA ASN A 299 2.47 -1.79 -16.29
C ASN A 299 2.38 -0.95 -17.57
N ARG A 300 1.44 -1.26 -18.47
CA ARG A 300 1.16 -0.42 -19.67
C ARG A 300 0.68 0.98 -19.26
N ARG A 301 -0.25 1.07 -18.33
CA ARG A 301 -0.77 2.35 -17.81
C ARG A 301 0.33 3.15 -17.09
N ARG A 302 1.22 2.49 -16.37
CA ARG A 302 2.39 3.11 -15.74
C ARG A 302 3.24 3.89 -16.75
N HIS A 303 3.54 3.30 -17.90
CA HIS A 303 4.30 3.98 -18.95
C HIS A 303 3.58 5.23 -19.49
N LEU A 304 2.26 5.13 -19.73
CA LEU A 304 1.46 6.28 -20.13
C LEU A 304 1.54 7.41 -19.09
N VAL A 305 1.37 7.07 -17.82
CA VAL A 305 1.35 8.02 -16.70
C VAL A 305 2.69 8.73 -16.55
N VAL A 306 3.79 7.99 -16.54
CA VAL A 306 5.14 8.55 -16.40
C VAL A 306 5.46 9.46 -17.59
N GLN A 307 5.11 9.04 -18.82
CA GLN A 307 5.32 9.86 -20.00
C GLN A 307 4.47 11.14 -19.95
N SER A 308 3.20 11.05 -19.53
CA SER A 308 2.34 12.22 -19.41
C SER A 308 2.89 13.27 -18.44
N PHE A 309 3.46 12.87 -17.30
CA PHE A 309 4.10 13.82 -16.37
C PHE A 309 5.37 14.42 -16.95
N ARG A 310 6.20 13.64 -17.67
CA ARG A 310 7.37 14.17 -18.38
C ARG A 310 6.97 15.23 -19.39
N ASP A 311 5.93 14.97 -20.19
CA ASP A 311 5.41 15.88 -21.21
C ASP A 311 4.82 17.16 -20.59
N MET A 312 4.24 17.07 -19.41
CA MET A 312 3.76 18.23 -18.66
C MET A 312 4.88 19.02 -17.98
N GLY A 313 6.10 18.49 -17.90
CA GLY A 313 7.21 19.12 -17.18
C GLY A 313 7.16 18.97 -15.66
N LEU A 314 6.34 18.04 -15.15
CA LEU A 314 6.25 17.72 -13.72
C LEU A 314 7.26 16.60 -13.40
N PRO A 315 8.21 16.82 -12.47
CA PRO A 315 9.11 15.77 -12.00
C PRO A 315 8.32 14.62 -11.38
N CYS A 316 8.55 13.41 -11.85
CA CYS A 316 7.90 12.21 -11.33
C CYS A 316 8.91 11.08 -11.24
N PHE A 317 9.02 10.49 -10.05
CA PHE A 317 9.73 9.22 -9.88
C PHE A 317 9.04 8.14 -10.72
N GLU A 318 9.82 7.29 -11.37
CA GLU A 318 9.25 6.18 -12.13
C GLU A 318 8.87 5.04 -11.16
N PRO A 319 7.57 4.80 -10.92
CA PRO A 319 7.15 3.78 -9.96
C PRO A 319 7.57 2.39 -10.42
N GLY A 320 8.23 1.63 -9.54
CA GLY A 320 8.64 0.25 -9.78
C GLY A 320 7.58 -0.78 -9.46
N GLY A 321 6.53 -0.37 -8.72
CA GLY A 321 5.43 -1.25 -8.31
C GLY A 321 4.17 -0.50 -7.89
N ALA A 322 3.20 -1.22 -7.30
CA ALA A 322 1.85 -0.76 -6.99
C ALA A 322 1.12 -0.20 -8.23
N PHE A 323 0.16 0.69 -8.07
CA PHE A 323 -0.51 1.38 -9.18
C PHE A 323 -0.65 2.89 -8.89
N TYR A 324 0.41 3.48 -8.31
CA TYR A 324 0.49 4.89 -7.98
C TYR A 324 1.70 5.56 -8.63
N ALA A 325 1.51 6.83 -9.00
CA ALA A 325 2.57 7.75 -9.32
C ALA A 325 2.52 8.94 -8.36
N PHE A 326 3.67 9.54 -8.08
CA PHE A 326 3.81 10.60 -7.10
C PHE A 326 4.60 11.78 -7.68
N PRO A 327 4.00 12.55 -8.62
CA PRO A 327 4.63 13.69 -9.24
C PRO A 327 4.75 14.87 -8.29
N GLN A 328 5.84 15.63 -8.44
CA GLN A 328 6.04 16.90 -7.76
C GLN A 328 5.29 18.02 -8.50
N VAL A 329 4.55 18.84 -7.76
CA VAL A 329 3.70 19.90 -8.31
C VAL A 329 4.17 21.31 -7.95
N THR A 330 5.22 21.45 -7.15
CA THR A 330 5.76 22.75 -6.68
C THR A 330 6.12 23.70 -7.82
N GLY A 331 6.47 23.20 -8.99
CA GLY A 331 6.73 24.00 -10.20
C GLY A 331 5.54 24.84 -10.68
N THR A 332 4.31 24.54 -10.21
CA THR A 332 3.10 25.31 -10.52
C THR A 332 2.90 26.52 -9.62
N GLY A 333 3.72 26.68 -8.58
CA GLY A 333 3.57 27.72 -7.57
C GLY A 333 2.48 27.44 -6.53
N LEU A 334 1.78 26.29 -6.64
CA LEU A 334 0.75 25.84 -5.69
C LEU A 334 1.33 24.82 -4.71
N ASN A 335 0.81 24.79 -3.47
CA ASN A 335 1.03 23.64 -2.58
C ASN A 335 0.18 22.44 -3.01
N CYS A 336 0.38 21.27 -2.39
CA CYS A 336 -0.29 20.05 -2.84
C CYS A 336 -1.81 20.06 -2.62
N GLU A 337 -2.32 20.71 -1.59
CA GLU A 337 -3.77 20.86 -1.35
C GLU A 337 -4.41 21.83 -2.36
N GLU A 338 -3.81 23.00 -2.54
CA GLU A 338 -4.26 24.00 -3.53
C GLU A 338 -4.28 23.37 -4.94
N PHE A 339 -3.23 22.66 -5.31
CA PHE A 339 -3.17 21.99 -6.61
C PHE A 339 -4.33 20.98 -6.78
N ALA A 340 -4.57 20.14 -5.78
CA ALA A 340 -5.62 19.12 -5.85
C ALA A 340 -7.03 19.76 -5.88
N GLU A 341 -7.29 20.78 -5.06
CA GLU A 341 -8.57 21.45 -5.01
C GLU A 341 -8.87 22.25 -6.29
N GLU A 342 -7.90 23.01 -6.79
CA GLU A 342 -8.09 23.80 -8.00
C GLU A 342 -8.22 22.93 -9.26
N LEU A 343 -7.45 21.86 -9.36
CA LEU A 343 -7.57 20.89 -10.45
C LEU A 343 -8.96 20.23 -10.45
N LEU A 344 -9.48 19.88 -9.28
CA LEU A 344 -10.84 19.35 -9.15
C LEU A 344 -11.90 20.37 -9.60
N LYS A 345 -11.81 21.62 -9.12
CA LYS A 345 -12.77 22.68 -9.44
C LYS A 345 -12.75 23.10 -10.92
N GLN A 346 -11.56 23.23 -11.51
CA GLN A 346 -11.39 23.78 -12.86
C GLN A 346 -11.47 22.71 -13.95
N GLU A 347 -11.00 21.51 -13.68
CA GLU A 347 -10.85 20.46 -14.70
C GLU A 347 -11.57 19.14 -14.36
N GLN A 348 -12.26 19.07 -13.20
CA GLN A 348 -12.97 17.86 -12.73
C GLN A 348 -12.07 16.60 -12.74
N VAL A 349 -10.81 16.76 -12.32
CA VAL A 349 -9.88 15.65 -12.09
C VAL A 349 -9.54 15.61 -10.61
N ALA A 350 -9.78 14.46 -9.99
CA ALA A 350 -9.55 14.26 -8.58
C ALA A 350 -8.30 13.40 -8.34
N LEU A 351 -7.43 13.85 -7.44
CA LEU A 351 -6.24 13.14 -6.98
C LEU A 351 -5.99 13.48 -5.50
N VAL A 352 -5.10 12.76 -4.83
CA VAL A 352 -4.90 12.95 -3.38
C VAL A 352 -3.68 13.85 -3.14
N PRO A 353 -3.82 14.92 -2.32
CA PRO A 353 -2.66 15.71 -1.89
C PRO A 353 -1.61 14.85 -1.19
N GLY A 354 -0.34 15.13 -1.44
CA GLY A 354 0.75 14.30 -0.95
C GLY A 354 0.94 14.36 0.57
N ASN A 355 0.64 15.51 1.18
CA ASN A 355 0.71 15.69 2.64
C ASN A 355 -0.28 14.80 3.42
N ALA A 356 -1.31 14.24 2.76
CA ALA A 356 -2.16 13.21 3.35
C ALA A 356 -1.38 11.92 3.72
N PHE A 357 -0.19 11.71 3.13
CA PHE A 357 0.67 10.54 3.36
C PHE A 357 1.86 10.85 4.28
N GLY A 358 1.84 12.02 4.92
CA GLY A 358 2.88 12.51 5.79
C GLY A 358 3.51 13.81 5.30
N GLN A 359 4.28 14.46 6.17
CA GLN A 359 4.85 15.77 5.88
C GLN A 359 5.83 15.74 4.69
N SER A 360 6.57 14.65 4.51
CA SER A 360 7.47 14.45 3.36
C SER A 360 6.74 14.34 2.01
N GLY A 361 5.42 14.22 2.05
CA GLY A 361 4.57 14.27 0.85
C GLY A 361 4.16 15.66 0.41
N GLU A 362 4.51 16.72 1.16
CA GLU A 362 4.21 18.10 0.76
C GLU A 362 4.91 18.46 -0.55
N GLY A 363 4.19 19.16 -1.42
CA GLY A 363 4.66 19.50 -2.77
C GLY A 363 4.47 18.37 -3.80
N PHE A 364 3.89 17.24 -3.41
CA PHE A 364 3.56 16.10 -4.29
C PHE A 364 2.06 15.84 -4.31
N VAL A 365 1.61 15.05 -5.29
CA VAL A 365 0.24 14.51 -5.34
C VAL A 365 0.28 13.03 -5.68
N ARG A 366 -0.63 12.22 -5.08
CA ARG A 366 -0.77 10.83 -5.47
C ARG A 366 -1.78 10.69 -6.60
N VAL A 367 -1.37 10.02 -7.67
CA VAL A 367 -2.18 9.67 -8.83
C VAL A 367 -2.26 8.14 -8.93
N SER A 368 -3.47 7.59 -8.80
CA SER A 368 -3.72 6.18 -9.07
C SER A 368 -3.90 5.96 -10.57
N TYR A 369 -3.21 4.96 -11.14
CA TYR A 369 -3.47 4.52 -12.51
C TYR A 369 -4.28 3.23 -12.61
N ALA A 370 -4.96 2.88 -11.52
CA ALA A 370 -6.02 1.88 -11.52
C ALA A 370 -7.33 2.51 -12.04
N ALA A 371 -7.30 2.94 -13.30
CA ALA A 371 -8.43 3.53 -14.04
C ALA A 371 -8.33 3.13 -15.52
N SER A 372 -9.40 3.29 -16.30
CA SER A 372 -9.38 2.96 -17.72
C SER A 372 -8.35 3.82 -18.50
N LEU A 373 -7.84 3.32 -19.63
CA LEU A 373 -6.94 4.11 -20.48
C LEU A 373 -7.59 5.39 -21.00
N ASP A 374 -8.89 5.36 -21.25
CA ASP A 374 -9.67 6.52 -21.72
C ASP A 374 -9.77 7.58 -20.62
N ASP A 375 -10.11 7.18 -19.39
CA ASP A 375 -10.15 8.07 -18.24
C ASP A 375 -8.77 8.67 -17.93
N LEU A 376 -7.72 7.85 -17.95
CA LEU A 376 -6.35 8.32 -17.75
C LEU A 376 -5.94 9.35 -18.83
N SER A 377 -6.19 9.04 -20.11
CA SER A 377 -5.84 9.93 -21.22
C SER A 377 -6.58 11.27 -21.12
N GLU A 378 -7.88 11.24 -20.80
CA GLU A 378 -8.69 12.45 -20.63
C GLU A 378 -8.25 13.24 -19.40
N ALA A 379 -8.01 12.57 -18.26
CA ALA A 379 -7.52 13.22 -17.05
C ALA A 379 -6.18 13.92 -17.27
N PHE A 380 -5.23 13.27 -17.97
CA PHE A 380 -3.93 13.88 -18.27
C PHE A 380 -4.03 15.03 -19.28
N ARG A 381 -4.96 14.94 -20.24
CA ARG A 381 -5.24 16.06 -21.15
C ARG A 381 -5.76 17.28 -20.39
N ARG A 382 -6.67 17.09 -19.44
CA ARG A 382 -7.20 18.14 -18.56
C ARG A 382 -6.10 18.70 -17.66
N MET A 383 -5.34 17.84 -17.00
CA MET A 383 -4.23 18.23 -16.13
C MET A 383 -3.16 19.04 -16.89
N ALA A 384 -2.84 18.65 -18.13
CA ALA A 384 -1.88 19.39 -18.95
C ALA A 384 -2.36 20.81 -19.28
N ARG A 385 -3.68 21.05 -19.45
CA ARG A 385 -4.23 22.41 -19.61
C ARG A 385 -4.07 23.21 -18.32
N PHE A 386 -4.38 22.59 -17.18
CA PHE A 386 -4.26 23.22 -15.86
C PHE A 386 -2.82 23.62 -15.56
N VAL A 387 -1.87 22.71 -15.71
CA VAL A 387 -0.44 22.92 -15.44
C VAL A 387 0.13 24.03 -16.32
N ARG A 388 -0.24 24.09 -17.61
CA ARG A 388 0.19 25.17 -18.52
C ARG A 388 -0.32 26.56 -18.08
N ARG A 389 -1.54 26.67 -17.55
CA ARG A 389 -2.07 27.94 -17.00
C ARG A 389 -1.27 28.43 -15.80
N HIS A 390 -0.62 27.52 -15.08
CA HIS A 390 0.24 27.82 -13.94
C HIS A 390 1.72 27.98 -14.31
N GLY A 391 2.01 28.23 -15.59
CA GLY A 391 3.33 28.65 -16.05
C GLY A 391 4.37 27.54 -16.23
N VAL A 392 4.02 26.27 -15.99
CA VAL A 392 4.95 25.17 -16.23
C VAL A 392 5.06 24.94 -17.74
N GLN A 393 6.28 25.07 -18.26
CA GLN A 393 6.58 24.83 -19.68
C GLN A 393 6.89 23.35 -19.89
N PRO A 394 6.36 22.71 -20.96
CA PRO A 394 6.76 21.38 -21.34
C PRO A 394 8.28 21.35 -21.56
N LYS A 395 8.98 20.36 -21.02
CA LYS A 395 10.36 20.12 -21.44
C LYS A 395 10.33 19.69 -22.90
N VAL A 396 10.84 20.54 -23.78
CA VAL A 396 11.08 20.17 -25.19
C VAL A 396 12.10 19.04 -25.18
N ILE A 397 11.65 17.80 -25.38
CA ILE A 397 12.55 16.68 -25.62
C ILE A 397 13.20 16.98 -26.98
N SER A 398 14.49 17.36 -26.95
CA SER A 398 15.28 17.40 -28.16
C SER A 398 15.12 16.05 -28.87
N ALA A 399 14.68 16.09 -30.14
CA ALA A 399 14.48 14.89 -30.95
C ALA A 399 15.71 13.98 -30.87
N PRO A 400 15.54 12.65 -30.86
CA PRO A 400 16.68 11.75 -30.84
C PRO A 400 17.60 12.11 -32.00
N VAL A 401 18.86 12.35 -31.68
CA VAL A 401 19.93 12.57 -32.67
C VAL A 401 19.85 11.40 -33.64
N ARG A 402 19.43 11.67 -34.90
CA ARG A 402 19.53 10.69 -35.99
C ARG A 402 21.02 10.38 -36.14
N ILE A 403 21.41 9.18 -35.70
CA ILE A 403 22.72 8.65 -36.06
C ILE A 403 22.68 8.50 -37.60
N SER A 404 23.31 9.44 -38.29
CA SER A 404 23.55 9.34 -39.72
C SER A 404 24.45 8.12 -39.92
N GLY A 405 23.87 7.07 -40.50
CA GLY A 405 24.61 5.90 -40.93
C GLY A 405 25.64 6.35 -41.98
N GLY A 406 26.91 6.27 -41.61
CA GLY A 406 28.01 6.35 -42.56
C GLY A 406 27.92 5.13 -43.47
N GLN A 407 27.58 5.38 -44.74
CA GLN A 407 28.00 4.51 -45.82
C GLN A 407 29.51 4.64 -45.98
N SER A 408 30.22 3.56 -45.94
CA SER A 408 31.53 3.42 -46.55
C SER A 408 31.70 1.99 -47.01
N ALA A 409 31.79 1.90 -48.28
CA ALA A 409 32.52 1.06 -49.23
C ALA A 409 32.98 -0.34 -48.72
#